data_b9588a5d047924a79d520f43b542f641
#
_entry.id   b9588a5d047924a79d520f43b542f641
#
_cell.length_a   1.000
_cell.length_b   1.000
_cell.length_c   1.000
_cell.angle_alpha   90.00
_cell.angle_beta   90.00
_cell.angle_gamma   90.00
#
_symmetry.space_group_name_H-M   'P 1'
#
loop_
_entity.id
_entity.type
_entity.pdbx_description
1 polymer ?
#
loop_
_entity_poly.entity_id
_entity_poly.type
_entity_poly.pdbx_seq_one_letter_code
_entity_poly.pdbx_strand_id
1 'polypeptide(L)'
;MKYDLIIIGSGSVGAAAGYYATRAGLNVLMTDAHMPPHQHGSHHGDTRLIRQAYGEGEKYVPRVLRTQTLWDELSRHNEDDPIFVRSGVINLGPADSAFLANVAHSAEQWQLNVEKLDAQGIMARWPEIRVPDNYIGLFETDSGFLRSELAIKT
;
A
#
# COMPACT_ATOMS: atom_id res chain seq x y z
N MET A 1 -22.19 -19.10 24.26
CA MET A 1 -21.01 -19.20 23.37
C MET A 1 -19.82 -18.64 24.13
N LYS A 2 -18.64 -19.23 23.97
CA LYS A 2 -17.40 -18.73 24.55
C LYS A 2 -16.49 -18.29 23.41
N TYR A 3 -15.95 -17.09 23.50
CA TYR A 3 -15.01 -16.53 22.53
C TYR A 3 -13.62 -16.47 23.14
N ASP A 4 -12.60 -16.73 22.34
CA ASP A 4 -11.19 -16.63 22.72
C ASP A 4 -10.68 -15.19 22.52
N LEU A 5 -11.26 -14.45 21.57
CA LEU A 5 -10.92 -13.07 21.25
C LEU A 5 -12.17 -12.27 20.93
N ILE A 6 -12.25 -11.05 21.46
CA ILE A 6 -13.26 -10.05 21.08
C ILE A 6 -12.54 -8.85 20.46
N ILE A 7 -12.94 -8.47 19.24
CA ILE A 7 -12.41 -7.33 18.50
C ILE A 7 -13.49 -6.25 18.43
N ILE A 8 -13.18 -5.06 18.91
CA ILE A 8 -14.07 -3.89 18.83
C ILE A 8 -13.55 -2.96 17.73
N GLY A 9 -14.33 -2.84 16.66
CA GLY A 9 -13.99 -2.16 15.41
C GLY A 9 -13.49 -3.12 14.34
N SER A 10 -14.24 -3.22 13.25
CA SER A 10 -13.94 -4.08 12.10
C SER A 10 -13.42 -3.31 10.86
N GLY A 11 -12.74 -2.19 11.10
CA GLY A 11 -11.95 -1.49 10.08
C GLY A 11 -10.70 -2.27 9.69
N SER A 12 -9.75 -1.65 8.96
CA SER A 12 -8.57 -2.32 8.41
C SER A 12 -7.75 -3.12 9.44
N VAL A 13 -7.55 -2.57 10.64
CA VAL A 13 -6.78 -3.24 11.71
C VAL A 13 -7.59 -4.39 12.33
N GLY A 14 -8.86 -4.14 12.64
CA GLY A 14 -9.71 -5.16 13.26
C GLY A 14 -10.02 -6.31 12.33
N ALA A 15 -10.31 -6.03 11.05
CA ALA A 15 -10.51 -7.06 10.02
C ALA A 15 -9.26 -7.94 9.87
N ALA A 16 -8.07 -7.35 9.74
CA ALA A 16 -6.82 -8.10 9.66
C ALA A 16 -6.57 -8.94 10.94
N ALA A 17 -6.80 -8.38 12.13
CA ALA A 17 -6.66 -9.11 13.39
C ALA A 17 -7.61 -10.30 13.46
N GLY A 18 -8.88 -10.11 13.07
CA GLY A 18 -9.90 -11.16 13.03
C GLY A 18 -9.55 -12.28 12.04
N TYR A 19 -9.14 -11.91 10.85
CA TYR A 19 -8.70 -12.84 9.81
C TYR A 19 -7.58 -13.76 10.29
N TYR A 20 -6.50 -13.18 10.83
CA TYR A 20 -5.35 -13.98 11.30
C TYR A 20 -5.66 -14.77 12.56
N ALA A 21 -6.45 -14.23 13.50
CA ALA A 21 -6.88 -14.95 14.70
C ALA A 21 -7.72 -16.18 14.35
N THR A 22 -8.66 -16.03 13.42
CA THR A 22 -9.49 -17.14 12.94
C THR A 22 -8.65 -18.19 12.22
N ARG A 23 -7.71 -17.78 11.38
CA ARG A 23 -6.75 -18.71 10.74
C ARG A 23 -5.86 -19.45 11.76
N ALA A 24 -5.60 -18.86 12.91
CA ALA A 24 -4.90 -19.50 14.03
C ALA A 24 -5.80 -20.43 14.85
N GLY A 25 -7.07 -20.61 14.48
CA GLY A 25 -8.02 -21.51 15.13
C GLY A 25 -8.77 -20.90 16.32
N LEU A 26 -8.67 -19.59 16.56
CA LEU A 26 -9.40 -18.92 17.63
C LEU A 26 -10.86 -18.70 17.27
N ASN A 27 -11.74 -18.80 18.27
CA ASN A 27 -13.14 -18.42 18.15
C ASN A 27 -13.28 -16.92 18.40
N VAL A 28 -13.49 -16.14 17.33
CA VAL A 28 -13.45 -14.68 17.34
C VAL A 28 -14.86 -14.08 17.27
N LEU A 29 -15.14 -13.12 18.16
CA LEU A 29 -16.26 -12.20 18.01
C LEU A 29 -15.72 -10.84 17.55
N MET A 30 -16.21 -10.36 16.42
CA MET A 30 -15.90 -9.02 15.93
C MET A 30 -17.17 -8.17 15.93
N THR A 31 -17.07 -6.95 16.45
CA THR A 31 -18.19 -6.00 16.56
C THR A 31 -17.79 -4.65 16.00
N ASP A 32 -18.74 -3.97 15.35
CA ASP A 32 -18.58 -2.61 14.88
C ASP A 32 -19.90 -1.84 15.01
N ALA A 33 -19.85 -0.52 15.11
CA ALA A 33 -21.01 0.33 15.09
C ALA A 33 -21.68 0.41 13.71
N HIS A 34 -20.93 0.12 12.65
CA HIS A 34 -21.37 0.18 11.27
C HIS A 34 -20.96 -1.08 10.50
N MET A 35 -21.74 -1.46 9.49
CA MET A 35 -21.39 -2.59 8.62
C MET A 35 -20.17 -2.22 7.76
N PRO A 36 -19.03 -2.93 7.85
CA PRO A 36 -17.86 -2.65 7.00
C PRO A 36 -18.09 -3.13 5.54
N PRO A 37 -17.43 -2.47 4.57
CA PRO A 37 -16.70 -1.22 4.68
C PRO A 37 -17.65 -0.02 4.87
N HIS A 38 -17.21 0.97 5.63
CA HIS A 38 -18.02 2.16 5.91
C HIS A 38 -17.14 3.43 5.90
N GLN A 39 -17.78 4.61 5.85
CA GLN A 39 -17.10 5.91 5.72
C GLN A 39 -16.47 6.43 7.04
N HIS A 40 -16.65 5.74 8.15
CA HIS A 40 -16.19 6.16 9.49
C HIS A 40 -14.79 5.63 9.84
N GLY A 41 -14.17 4.83 8.97
CA GLY A 41 -12.84 4.24 9.20
C GLY A 41 -11.76 4.81 8.28
N SER A 42 -10.49 4.62 8.65
CA SER A 42 -9.34 5.03 7.85
C SER A 42 -9.23 4.29 6.49
N HIS A 43 -9.93 3.19 6.33
CA HIS A 43 -10.01 2.40 5.10
C HIS A 43 -10.97 2.99 4.06
N HIS A 44 -11.76 4.02 4.40
CA HIS A 44 -12.72 4.63 3.50
C HIS A 44 -12.07 5.13 2.20
N GLY A 45 -12.77 4.90 1.08
CA GLY A 45 -12.33 5.23 -0.27
C GLY A 45 -11.82 4.01 -1.04
N ASP A 46 -11.84 4.12 -2.37
CA ASP A 46 -11.58 2.98 -3.26
C ASP A 46 -10.15 2.46 -3.16
N THR A 47 -9.17 3.36 -3.01
CA THR A 47 -7.76 3.00 -3.14
C THR A 47 -6.87 3.56 -2.03
N ARG A 48 -5.74 2.87 -1.79
CA ARG A 48 -4.60 3.32 -0.99
C ARG A 48 -3.30 2.96 -1.69
N LEU A 49 -2.35 3.89 -1.76
CA LEU A 49 -1.04 3.63 -2.34
C LEU A 49 -0.21 2.69 -1.46
N ILE A 50 0.49 1.78 -2.12
CA ILE A 50 1.56 0.97 -1.55
C ILE A 50 2.85 1.37 -2.25
N ARG A 51 3.80 1.92 -1.50
CA ARG A 51 5.13 2.28 -1.97
C ARG A 51 6.14 1.37 -1.29
N GLN A 52 7.16 0.92 -2.00
CA GLN A 52 8.25 0.10 -1.44
C GLN A 52 9.40 0.97 -0.92
N ALA A 53 9.84 1.95 -1.71
CA ALA A 53 10.93 2.85 -1.38
C ALA A 53 10.45 3.99 -0.48
N TYR A 54 10.46 3.75 0.83
CA TYR A 54 9.96 4.72 1.81
C TYR A 54 10.89 5.91 2.00
N GLY A 55 10.43 7.10 1.62
CA GLY A 55 11.10 8.38 1.88
C GLY A 55 11.07 8.82 3.35
N GLU A 56 10.17 8.25 4.14
CA GLU A 56 10.07 8.45 5.59
C GLU A 56 11.09 7.61 6.38
N GLY A 57 11.81 6.72 5.70
CA GLY A 57 12.92 5.95 6.26
C GLY A 57 12.91 4.48 5.88
N GLU A 58 14.09 3.98 5.58
CA GLU A 58 14.38 2.62 5.11
C GLU A 58 13.89 1.50 6.05
N LYS A 59 13.77 1.78 7.35
CA LYS A 59 13.29 0.83 8.37
C LYS A 59 11.89 0.28 8.11
N TYR A 60 11.12 0.97 7.25
CA TYR A 60 9.78 0.54 6.88
C TYR A 60 9.77 -0.45 5.70
N VAL A 61 10.83 -0.50 4.89
CA VAL A 61 10.90 -1.33 3.68
C VAL A 61 10.63 -2.81 3.96
N PRO A 62 11.25 -3.48 4.95
CA PRO A 62 10.96 -4.89 5.22
C PRO A 62 9.49 -5.17 5.52
N ARG A 63 8.83 -4.23 6.22
CA ARG A 63 7.40 -4.36 6.55
C ARG A 63 6.52 -4.21 5.32
N VAL A 64 6.87 -3.28 4.42
CA VAL A 64 6.12 -3.08 3.16
C VAL A 64 6.27 -4.28 2.24
N LEU A 65 7.48 -4.82 2.07
CA LEU A 65 7.71 -6.01 1.27
C LEU A 65 6.92 -7.22 1.83
N ARG A 66 6.91 -7.38 3.16
CA ARG A 66 6.08 -8.41 3.79
C ARG A 66 4.59 -8.15 3.57
N THR A 67 4.14 -6.89 3.70
CA THR A 67 2.75 -6.49 3.48
C THR A 67 2.31 -6.80 2.05
N GLN A 68 3.16 -6.52 1.06
CA GLN A 68 2.88 -6.82 -0.35
C GLN A 68 2.67 -8.32 -0.58
N THR A 69 3.52 -9.17 0.01
CA THR A 69 3.34 -10.63 -0.02
C THR A 69 1.97 -11.05 0.56
N LEU A 70 1.55 -10.42 1.68
CA LEU A 70 0.26 -10.73 2.31
C LEU A 70 -0.92 -10.27 1.44
N TRP A 71 -0.81 -9.15 0.73
CA TRP A 71 -1.82 -8.70 -0.23
C TRP A 71 -1.92 -9.61 -1.44
N ASP A 72 -0.79 -10.12 -1.93
CA ASP A 72 -0.77 -11.12 -3.01
C ASP A 72 -1.41 -12.44 -2.56
N GLU A 73 -1.15 -12.87 -1.32
CA GLU A 73 -1.81 -14.05 -0.74
C GLU A 73 -3.33 -13.86 -0.65
N LEU A 74 -3.79 -12.71 -0.18
CA LEU A 74 -5.20 -12.40 -0.04
C LEU A 74 -5.89 -12.26 -1.41
N SER A 75 -5.21 -11.69 -2.40
CA SER A 75 -5.72 -11.52 -3.77
C SER A 75 -6.00 -12.86 -4.47
N ARG A 76 -5.37 -13.98 -4.06
CA ARG A 76 -5.68 -15.31 -4.62
C ARG A 76 -7.11 -15.78 -4.36
N HIS A 77 -7.77 -15.22 -3.37
CA HIS A 77 -9.19 -15.49 -3.10
C HIS A 77 -10.13 -14.72 -4.06
N ASN A 78 -9.56 -13.83 -4.90
CA ASN A 78 -10.33 -12.96 -5.77
C ASN A 78 -9.53 -12.68 -7.06
N GLU A 79 -9.25 -13.74 -7.84
CA GLU A 79 -8.34 -13.70 -8.99
C GLU A 79 -8.80 -12.75 -10.11
N ASP A 80 -10.11 -12.68 -10.34
CA ASP A 80 -10.70 -11.80 -11.37
C ASP A 80 -10.69 -10.32 -10.98
N ASP A 81 -10.49 -10.01 -9.70
CA ASP A 81 -10.56 -8.66 -9.15
C ASP A 81 -9.48 -8.46 -8.05
N PRO A 82 -8.22 -8.30 -8.41
CA PRO A 82 -7.12 -8.30 -7.46
C PRO A 82 -7.19 -7.14 -6.47
N ILE A 83 -6.92 -7.43 -5.20
CA ILE A 83 -6.90 -6.44 -4.12
C ILE A 83 -5.70 -5.49 -4.29
N PHE A 84 -4.54 -6.02 -4.66
CA PHE A 84 -3.36 -5.23 -4.96
C PHE A 84 -3.11 -5.15 -6.47
N VAL A 85 -3.11 -3.94 -7.00
CA VAL A 85 -2.85 -3.64 -8.42
C VAL A 85 -1.47 -3.02 -8.56
N ARG A 86 -0.56 -3.69 -9.28
CA ARG A 86 0.79 -3.18 -9.59
C ARG A 86 0.74 -2.20 -10.74
N SER A 87 0.37 -0.97 -10.45
CA SER A 87 0.30 0.13 -11.42
C SER A 87 1.60 0.90 -11.56
N GLY A 88 2.57 0.62 -10.69
CA GLY A 88 3.67 1.52 -10.41
C GLY A 88 3.24 2.71 -9.56
N VAL A 89 4.22 3.35 -8.92
CA VAL A 89 4.06 4.62 -8.19
C VAL A 89 5.23 5.52 -8.52
N ILE A 90 4.97 6.78 -8.87
CA ILE A 90 6.00 7.78 -9.09
C ILE A 90 6.03 8.78 -7.93
N ASN A 91 7.21 8.98 -7.36
CA ASN A 91 7.50 10.04 -6.41
C ASN A 91 8.14 11.20 -7.17
N LEU A 92 7.49 12.36 -7.16
CA LEU A 92 7.90 13.55 -7.91
C LEU A 92 8.34 14.67 -6.97
N GLY A 93 9.37 15.39 -7.36
CA GLY A 93 9.82 16.59 -6.62
C GLY A 93 11.07 17.22 -7.21
N PRO A 94 11.52 18.37 -6.64
CA PRO A 94 12.79 18.96 -6.98
C PRO A 94 13.97 17.99 -6.78
N ALA A 95 14.99 18.07 -7.63
CA ALA A 95 16.13 17.16 -7.59
C ALA A 95 16.93 17.19 -6.27
N ASP A 96 16.84 18.28 -5.52
CA ASP A 96 17.44 18.49 -4.21
C ASP A 96 16.53 18.12 -3.02
N SER A 97 15.38 17.50 -3.29
CA SER A 97 14.44 17.08 -2.25
C SER A 97 15.04 16.01 -1.33
N ALA A 98 15.07 16.30 -0.03
CA ALA A 98 15.50 15.32 0.99
C ALA A 98 14.61 14.07 0.99
N PHE A 99 13.30 14.21 0.71
CA PHE A 99 12.39 13.08 0.60
C PHE A 99 12.79 12.15 -0.56
N LEU A 100 13.07 12.71 -1.76
CA LEU A 100 13.49 11.90 -2.90
C LEU A 100 14.89 11.29 -2.70
N ALA A 101 15.78 11.97 -2.01
CA ALA A 101 17.08 11.42 -1.62
C ALA A 101 16.90 10.18 -0.72
N ASN A 102 15.96 10.23 0.25
CA ASN A 102 15.63 9.09 1.11
C ASN A 102 14.98 7.95 0.33
N VAL A 103 14.08 8.26 -0.62
CA VAL A 103 13.48 7.25 -1.51
C VAL A 103 14.57 6.53 -2.30
N ALA A 104 15.49 7.29 -2.92
CA ALA A 104 16.61 6.72 -3.68
C ALA A 104 17.52 5.86 -2.78
N HIS A 105 17.86 6.33 -1.58
CA HIS A 105 18.65 5.57 -0.61
C HIS A 105 17.97 4.27 -0.19
N SER A 106 16.68 4.32 0.14
CA SER A 106 15.89 3.12 0.47
C SER A 106 15.86 2.12 -0.69
N ALA A 107 15.71 2.62 -1.93
CA ALA A 107 15.69 1.78 -3.12
C ALA A 107 17.04 1.09 -3.34
N GLU A 108 18.15 1.81 -3.23
CA GLU A 108 19.51 1.26 -3.38
C GLU A 108 19.81 0.22 -2.30
N GLN A 109 19.56 0.54 -1.03
CA GLN A 109 19.85 -0.33 0.10
C GLN A 109 19.10 -1.66 0.04
N TRP A 110 17.85 -1.63 -0.43
CA TRP A 110 16.98 -2.81 -0.51
C TRP A 110 16.87 -3.39 -1.92
N GLN A 111 17.68 -2.90 -2.88
CA GLN A 111 17.71 -3.36 -4.27
C GLN A 111 16.32 -3.37 -4.92
N LEU A 112 15.53 -2.31 -4.67
CA LEU A 112 14.19 -2.16 -5.21
C LEU A 112 14.24 -1.70 -6.67
N ASN A 113 13.25 -2.10 -7.46
CA ASN A 113 13.10 -1.71 -8.85
C ASN A 113 12.56 -0.28 -8.96
N VAL A 114 13.47 0.71 -9.01
CA VAL A 114 13.14 2.12 -9.13
C VAL A 114 13.86 2.74 -10.31
N GLU A 115 13.07 3.30 -11.24
CA GLU A 115 13.56 4.06 -12.39
C GLU A 115 13.67 5.55 -12.01
N LYS A 116 14.83 6.16 -12.30
CA LYS A 116 14.99 7.61 -12.16
C LYS A 116 14.73 8.29 -13.50
N LEU A 117 13.84 9.25 -13.50
CA LEU A 117 13.43 10.03 -14.66
C LEU A 117 13.69 11.52 -14.41
N ASP A 118 14.13 12.23 -15.44
CA ASP A 118 14.16 13.70 -15.48
C ASP A 118 12.77 14.25 -15.88
N ALA A 119 12.65 15.57 -15.88
CA ALA A 119 11.41 16.26 -16.23
C ALA A 119 10.90 15.88 -17.63
N GLN A 120 11.81 15.74 -18.60
CA GLN A 120 11.46 15.37 -19.98
C GLN A 120 10.96 13.92 -20.05
N GLY A 121 11.64 13.01 -19.41
CA GLY A 121 11.25 11.59 -19.30
C GLY A 121 9.88 11.41 -18.63
N ILE A 122 9.60 12.18 -17.58
CA ILE A 122 8.28 12.19 -16.93
C ILE A 122 7.19 12.62 -17.90
N MET A 123 7.36 13.77 -18.53
CA MET A 123 6.37 14.33 -19.46
C MET A 123 6.21 13.52 -20.74
N ALA A 124 7.26 12.81 -21.19
CA ALA A 124 7.19 11.91 -22.33
C ALA A 124 6.39 10.63 -21.99
N ARG A 125 6.58 10.09 -20.79
CA ARG A 125 5.89 8.86 -20.34
C ARG A 125 4.44 9.11 -19.93
N TRP A 126 4.17 10.27 -19.33
CA TRP A 126 2.83 10.68 -18.87
C TRP A 126 2.54 12.09 -19.39
N PRO A 127 1.99 12.22 -20.60
CA PRO A 127 1.77 13.53 -21.24
C PRO A 127 0.83 14.48 -20.49
N GLU A 128 0.01 13.94 -19.57
CA GLU A 128 -0.90 14.74 -18.73
C GLU A 128 -0.17 15.39 -17.53
N ILE A 129 1.01 14.89 -17.18
CA ILE A 129 1.82 15.43 -16.07
C ILE A 129 2.71 16.54 -16.61
N ARG A 130 2.69 17.69 -15.94
CA ARG A 130 3.59 18.81 -16.20
C ARG A 130 4.41 19.10 -14.97
N VAL A 131 5.73 19.08 -15.10
CA VAL A 131 6.67 19.34 -14.00
C VAL A 131 7.70 20.40 -14.43
N PRO A 132 8.23 21.21 -13.48
CA PRO A 132 9.36 22.11 -13.71
C PRO A 132 10.62 21.34 -14.16
N ASP A 133 11.53 22.00 -14.90
CA ASP A 133 12.74 21.38 -15.42
C ASP A 133 13.70 20.84 -14.34
N ASN A 134 13.64 21.39 -13.12
CA ASN A 134 14.44 20.94 -11.98
C ASN A 134 13.84 19.77 -11.20
N TYR A 135 12.70 19.21 -11.66
CA TYR A 135 12.07 18.05 -11.03
C TYR A 135 12.66 16.74 -11.55
N ILE A 136 12.68 15.76 -10.68
CA ILE A 136 12.93 14.36 -11.00
C ILE A 136 11.77 13.49 -10.55
N GLY A 137 11.68 12.30 -11.14
CA GLY A 137 10.76 11.26 -10.74
C GLY A 137 11.51 10.00 -10.34
N LEU A 138 11.10 9.36 -9.26
CA LEU A 138 11.51 8.02 -8.88
C LEU A 138 10.31 7.10 -9.03
N PHE A 139 10.31 6.30 -10.09
CA PHE A 139 9.19 5.42 -10.44
C PHE A 139 9.45 4.00 -9.94
N GLU A 140 8.65 3.58 -8.98
CA GLU A 140 8.68 2.26 -8.37
C GLU A 140 7.79 1.31 -9.18
N THR A 141 8.37 0.42 -9.98
CA THR A 141 7.64 -0.45 -10.91
C THR A 141 6.79 -1.51 -10.20
N ASP A 142 7.26 -2.01 -9.04
CA ASP A 142 6.60 -3.06 -8.26
C ASP A 142 5.60 -2.53 -7.22
N SER A 143 5.51 -1.22 -7.08
CA SER A 143 4.55 -0.51 -6.24
C SER A 143 3.19 -0.36 -6.93
N GLY A 144 2.18 0.15 -6.24
CA GLY A 144 0.86 0.30 -6.83
C GLY A 144 -0.17 0.75 -5.82
N PHE A 145 -1.40 0.28 -5.98
CA PHE A 145 -2.47 0.62 -5.06
C PHE A 145 -3.27 -0.59 -4.61
N LEU A 146 -3.83 -0.47 -3.42
CA LEU A 146 -4.81 -1.41 -2.86
C LEU A 146 -6.22 -0.91 -3.13
N ARG A 147 -7.11 -1.83 -3.43
CA ARG A 147 -8.57 -1.62 -3.41
C ARG A 147 -9.04 -1.83 -1.98
N SER A 148 -8.95 -0.75 -1.18
CA SER A 148 -9.03 -0.84 0.28
C SER A 148 -10.39 -1.34 0.79
N GLU A 149 -11.50 -0.93 0.17
CA GLU A 149 -12.83 -1.43 0.56
C GLU A 149 -13.04 -2.90 0.16
N LEU A 150 -12.48 -3.31 -0.98
CA LEU A 150 -12.48 -4.72 -1.38
C LEU A 150 -11.69 -5.57 -0.37
N ALA A 151 -10.51 -5.10 0.06
CA ALA A 151 -9.69 -5.79 1.05
C ALA A 151 -10.41 -6.00 2.40
N ILE A 152 -11.31 -5.09 2.80
CA ILE A 152 -12.10 -5.26 4.02
C ILE A 152 -13.25 -6.26 3.84
N LYS A 153 -13.78 -6.39 2.60
CA LYS A 153 -14.87 -7.34 2.29
C LYS A 153 -14.39 -8.78 2.17
N THR A 154 -13.13 -8.97 1.74
CA THR A 154 -12.50 -10.29 1.55
C THR A 154 -12.12 -10.92 2.88
#